data_14355964249f4ac558ad262ca071e298
#
_entry.id   14355964249f4ac558ad262ca071e298
#
_cell.length_a   1.000
_cell.length_b   1.000
_cell.length_c   1.000
_cell.angle_alpha   90.00
_cell.angle_beta   90.00
_cell.angle_gamma   90.00
#
_symmetry.space_group_name_H-M   'P 1'
#
loop_
_entity.id
_entity.type
_entity.pdbx_description
1 polymer ?
#
loop_
_entity_poly.entity_id
_entity_poly.type
_entity_poly.pdbx_seq_one_letter_code
_entity_poly.pdbx_strand_id
1 'polypeptide(L)'
;LSYNNLLDIDSAMDLMSEFKEDNPTFAILKHNNACGIAMRNNIKEAYDAALEADPVSAFGGILISNSKIDSETASTINSLFCEVVISPEFEKSALEILMQKKNRIILELKLFPKKNNIMRSCLNGKLIQSSDNITDDREILSYPTKLNPDDEQIDDLLFASKICKNTKSNTIVLVKNKQLLASGTGQTSRVDALNQAIEKAEKFGFDLSGASMASDAFFPFPDLSLIHISEPTRQPC
;
A
#
# COMPACT_ATOMS: atom_id res chain seq x y z
N LEU A 1 -0.81 -20.11 -12.44
CA LEU A 1 -1.23 -19.43 -11.19
C LEU A 1 -1.23 -20.45 -10.05
N SER A 2 -0.52 -20.13 -8.96
CA SER A 2 -0.56 -20.89 -7.72
C SER A 2 -1.68 -20.37 -6.80
N TYR A 3 -1.98 -21.13 -5.74
CA TYR A 3 -2.89 -20.68 -4.68
C TYR A 3 -2.43 -19.34 -4.07
N ASN A 4 -1.14 -19.20 -3.80
CA ASN A 4 -0.58 -17.97 -3.24
C ASN A 4 -0.66 -16.79 -4.22
N ASN A 5 -0.39 -17.02 -5.52
CA ASN A 5 -0.57 -15.94 -6.50
C ASN A 5 -2.01 -15.42 -6.52
N LEU A 6 -3.01 -16.29 -6.40
CA LEU A 6 -4.42 -15.88 -6.39
C LEU A 6 -4.76 -15.06 -5.15
N LEU A 7 -4.23 -15.42 -3.97
CA LEU A 7 -4.42 -14.64 -2.75
C LEU A 7 -3.72 -13.27 -2.84
N ASP A 8 -2.51 -13.22 -3.37
CA ASP A 8 -1.77 -11.99 -3.54
C ASP A 8 -2.44 -11.07 -4.57
N ILE A 9 -2.96 -11.63 -5.68
CA ILE A 9 -3.74 -10.89 -6.69
C ILE A 9 -5.02 -10.32 -6.05
N ASP A 10 -5.74 -11.12 -5.28
CA ASP A 10 -6.98 -10.69 -4.59
C ASP A 10 -6.70 -9.51 -3.65
N SER A 11 -5.63 -9.59 -2.86
CA SER A 11 -5.20 -8.50 -1.97
C SER A 11 -4.72 -7.25 -2.75
N ALA A 12 -4.03 -7.45 -3.88
CA ALA A 12 -3.62 -6.35 -4.75
C ALA A 12 -4.82 -5.61 -5.36
N MET A 13 -5.84 -6.37 -5.76
CA MET A 13 -7.09 -5.83 -6.29
C MET A 13 -7.86 -5.06 -5.23
N ASP A 14 -7.96 -5.59 -3.99
CA ASP A 14 -8.62 -4.90 -2.87
C ASP A 14 -7.92 -3.57 -2.57
N LEU A 15 -6.60 -3.58 -2.41
CA LEU A 15 -5.83 -2.36 -2.17
C LEU A 15 -6.00 -1.35 -3.31
N MET A 16 -5.81 -1.77 -4.58
CA MET A 16 -5.86 -0.85 -5.71
C MET A 16 -7.27 -0.32 -5.96
N SER A 17 -8.31 -1.02 -5.53
CA SER A 17 -9.70 -0.54 -5.63
C SER A 17 -9.96 0.76 -4.85
N GLU A 18 -9.18 1.03 -3.79
CA GLU A 18 -9.24 2.27 -3.00
C GLU A 18 -8.68 3.49 -3.80
N PHE A 19 -7.90 3.24 -4.84
CA PHE A 19 -7.22 4.23 -5.67
C PHE A 19 -7.72 4.27 -7.12
N LYS A 20 -8.81 3.61 -7.43
CA LYS A 20 -9.29 3.42 -8.81
C LYS A 20 -9.62 4.71 -9.55
N GLU A 21 -10.06 5.75 -8.85
CA GLU A 21 -10.41 7.07 -9.41
C GLU A 21 -9.32 8.13 -9.13
N ASP A 22 -8.23 7.73 -8.48
CA ASP A 22 -7.14 8.63 -8.12
C ASP A 22 -6.15 8.81 -9.29
N ASN A 23 -5.21 9.74 -9.12
CA ASN A 23 -4.07 9.92 -10.03
C ASN A 23 -3.28 8.62 -10.20
N PRO A 24 -2.39 8.52 -11.20
CA PRO A 24 -1.60 7.33 -11.45
C PRO A 24 -0.95 6.78 -10.18
N THR A 25 -1.40 5.60 -9.77
CA THR A 25 -0.97 4.90 -8.55
C THR A 25 -0.41 3.54 -8.93
N PHE A 26 0.74 3.22 -8.36
CA PHE A 26 1.40 1.93 -8.54
C PHE A 26 1.65 1.27 -7.19
N ALA A 27 1.32 -0.01 -7.06
CA ALA A 27 1.58 -0.78 -5.86
C ALA A 27 2.36 -2.07 -6.16
N ILE A 28 3.21 -2.44 -5.22
CA ILE A 28 3.98 -3.69 -5.21
C ILE A 28 3.61 -4.43 -3.93
N LEU A 29 3.08 -5.64 -4.09
CA LEU A 29 2.64 -6.45 -2.96
C LEU A 29 3.46 -7.74 -2.87
N LYS A 30 3.63 -8.22 -1.64
CA LYS A 30 4.18 -9.53 -1.35
C LYS A 30 3.51 -10.11 -0.13
N HIS A 31 3.09 -11.39 -0.23
CA HIS A 31 2.40 -12.07 0.88
C HIS A 31 1.19 -11.28 1.41
N ASN A 32 0.36 -10.80 0.47
CA ASN A 32 -0.89 -10.05 0.69
C ASN A 32 -0.71 -8.65 1.31
N ASN A 33 0.51 -8.12 1.41
CA ASN A 33 0.75 -6.78 1.95
C ASN A 33 1.55 -5.93 0.97
N ALA A 34 1.28 -4.63 0.96
CA ALA A 34 2.07 -3.69 0.18
C ALA A 34 3.48 -3.57 0.79
N CYS A 35 4.52 -3.84 0.00
CA CYS A 35 5.88 -3.47 0.30
C CYS A 35 6.26 -2.12 -0.32
N GLY A 36 5.48 -1.64 -1.28
CA GLY A 36 5.60 -0.31 -1.84
C GLY A 36 4.30 0.12 -2.52
N ILE A 37 3.94 1.38 -2.37
CA ILE A 37 2.85 2.02 -3.11
C ILE A 37 3.10 3.52 -3.17
N ALA A 38 2.87 4.12 -4.32
CA ALA A 38 2.97 5.56 -4.50
C ALA A 38 2.00 6.06 -5.58
N MET A 39 1.60 7.32 -5.41
CA MET A 39 0.79 8.07 -6.37
C MET A 39 1.61 9.24 -6.90
N ARG A 40 1.63 9.44 -8.24
CA ARG A 40 2.38 10.51 -8.91
C ARG A 40 1.59 11.05 -10.10
N ASN A 41 2.19 11.99 -10.82
CA ASN A 41 1.57 12.56 -12.02
C ASN A 41 1.59 11.60 -13.23
N ASN A 42 2.50 10.66 -13.25
CA ASN A 42 2.59 9.62 -14.27
C ASN A 42 2.94 8.26 -13.67
N ILE A 43 2.70 7.20 -14.43
CA ILE A 43 2.81 5.83 -13.92
C ILE A 43 4.27 5.39 -13.69
N LYS A 44 5.20 5.94 -14.47
CA LYS A 44 6.63 5.63 -14.31
C LYS A 44 7.16 6.15 -12.97
N GLU A 45 6.88 7.41 -12.67
CA GLU A 45 7.25 8.00 -11.38
C GLU A 45 6.57 7.29 -10.20
N ALA A 46 5.28 6.89 -10.37
CA ALA A 46 4.56 6.13 -9.34
C ALA A 46 5.23 4.76 -9.09
N TYR A 47 5.64 4.06 -10.15
CA TYR A 47 6.37 2.81 -10.04
C TYR A 47 7.72 2.97 -9.34
N ASP A 48 8.51 3.96 -9.75
CA ASP A 48 9.83 4.21 -9.17
C ASP A 48 9.72 4.50 -7.66
N ALA A 49 8.81 5.41 -7.28
CA ALA A 49 8.57 5.74 -5.89
C ALA A 49 8.01 4.55 -5.07
N ALA A 50 7.16 3.71 -5.67
CA ALA A 50 6.69 2.50 -5.01
C ALA A 50 7.83 1.50 -4.78
N LEU A 51 8.75 1.35 -5.74
CA LEU A 51 9.88 0.44 -5.63
C LEU A 51 10.89 0.89 -4.56
N GLU A 52 11.08 2.20 -4.38
CA GLU A 52 11.99 2.76 -3.37
C GLU A 52 11.62 2.36 -1.94
N ALA A 53 10.35 2.15 -1.64
CA ALA A 53 9.88 1.82 -0.29
C ALA A 53 10.50 0.51 0.26
N ASP A 54 10.62 -0.51 -0.60
CA ASP A 54 11.28 -1.77 -0.24
C ASP A 54 11.71 -2.55 -1.50
N PRO A 55 12.82 -2.18 -2.11
CA PRO A 55 13.28 -2.84 -3.33
C PRO A 55 13.70 -4.30 -3.10
N VAL A 56 13.99 -4.68 -1.86
CA VAL A 56 14.36 -6.06 -1.50
C VAL A 56 13.13 -6.96 -1.50
N SER A 57 12.05 -6.54 -0.86
CA SER A 57 10.80 -7.31 -0.80
C SER A 57 10.05 -7.32 -2.12
N ALA A 58 10.27 -6.33 -2.99
CA ALA A 58 9.67 -6.25 -4.33
C ALA A 58 10.04 -7.44 -5.23
N PHE A 59 11.18 -8.08 -4.97
CA PHE A 59 11.62 -9.26 -5.72
C PHE A 59 10.62 -10.42 -5.58
N GLY A 60 10.08 -10.89 -6.70
CA GLY A 60 9.06 -11.95 -6.74
C GLY A 60 7.66 -11.48 -6.30
N GLY A 61 7.40 -10.17 -6.29
CA GLY A 61 6.12 -9.59 -5.91
C GLY A 61 5.08 -9.57 -7.02
N ILE A 62 3.90 -9.11 -6.64
CA ILE A 62 2.76 -8.79 -7.50
C ILE A 62 2.74 -7.28 -7.71
N LEU A 63 2.71 -6.85 -8.95
CA LEU A 63 2.71 -5.46 -9.36
C LEU A 63 1.32 -5.09 -9.87
N ILE A 64 0.76 -3.98 -9.41
CA ILE A 64 -0.55 -3.51 -9.84
C ILE A 64 -0.58 -1.99 -10.01
N SER A 65 -1.27 -1.54 -11.05
CA SER A 65 -1.51 -0.14 -11.36
C SER A 65 -2.98 0.15 -11.58
N ASN A 66 -3.44 1.36 -11.22
CA ASN A 66 -4.76 1.86 -11.60
C ASN A 66 -4.77 2.51 -12.99
N SER A 67 -3.61 2.68 -13.60
CA SER A 67 -3.41 3.39 -14.87
C SER A 67 -2.69 2.51 -15.89
N LYS A 68 -2.79 2.88 -17.17
CA LYS A 68 -2.13 2.22 -18.29
C LYS A 68 -0.61 2.16 -18.08
N ILE A 69 -0.04 0.99 -18.32
CA ILE A 69 1.43 0.80 -18.31
C ILE A 69 1.99 1.06 -19.70
N ASP A 70 2.89 2.03 -19.78
CA ASP A 70 3.63 2.39 -20.97
C ASP A 70 4.92 1.59 -21.16
N SER A 71 5.61 1.79 -22.27
CA SER A 71 6.84 1.07 -22.62
C SER A 71 8.02 1.42 -21.70
N GLU A 72 8.09 2.64 -21.19
CA GLU A 72 9.15 3.09 -20.29
C GLU A 72 9.03 2.40 -18.94
N THR A 73 7.84 2.41 -18.36
CA THR A 73 7.52 1.70 -17.11
C THR A 73 7.75 0.19 -17.27
N ALA A 74 7.28 -0.41 -18.38
CA ALA A 74 7.49 -1.82 -18.66
C ALA A 74 8.97 -2.20 -18.75
N SER A 75 9.81 -1.33 -19.33
CA SER A 75 11.27 -1.55 -19.42
C SER A 75 11.90 -1.58 -18.02
N THR A 76 11.48 -0.69 -17.13
CA THR A 76 11.97 -0.69 -15.74
C THR A 76 11.46 -1.91 -14.97
N ILE A 77 10.18 -2.26 -15.09
CA ILE A 77 9.61 -3.48 -14.50
C ILE A 77 10.36 -4.73 -14.99
N ASN A 78 10.82 -4.74 -16.24
CA ASN A 78 11.50 -5.91 -16.82
C ASN A 78 12.86 -6.20 -16.19
N SER A 79 13.48 -5.23 -15.52
CA SER A 79 14.70 -5.41 -14.73
C SER A 79 14.45 -6.09 -13.38
N LEU A 80 13.22 -6.02 -12.85
CA LEU A 80 12.80 -6.66 -11.61
C LEU A 80 12.21 -8.05 -11.92
N PHE A 81 12.61 -9.05 -11.13
CA PHE A 81 11.86 -10.31 -11.12
C PHE A 81 10.54 -10.10 -10.38
N CYS A 82 9.42 -10.24 -11.09
CA CYS A 82 8.07 -10.20 -10.54
C CYS A 82 7.23 -11.34 -11.15
N GLU A 83 6.30 -11.86 -10.37
CA GLU A 83 5.46 -12.99 -10.79
C GLU A 83 4.24 -12.54 -11.59
N VAL A 84 3.61 -11.44 -11.20
CA VAL A 84 2.40 -10.94 -11.83
C VAL A 84 2.49 -9.43 -12.04
N VAL A 85 1.98 -8.95 -13.17
CA VAL A 85 1.77 -7.52 -13.46
C VAL A 85 0.31 -7.32 -13.85
N ILE A 86 -0.37 -6.40 -13.16
CA ILE A 86 -1.80 -6.11 -13.32
C ILE A 86 -1.97 -4.63 -13.68
N SER A 87 -2.75 -4.34 -14.72
CA SER A 87 -3.07 -2.99 -15.15
C SER A 87 -4.38 -2.97 -15.91
N PRO A 88 -5.15 -1.85 -15.90
CA PRO A 88 -6.35 -1.74 -16.71
C PRO A 88 -6.05 -1.78 -18.21
N GLU A 89 -4.87 -1.33 -18.62
CA GLU A 89 -4.44 -1.31 -20.01
C GLU A 89 -2.90 -1.38 -20.10
N PHE A 90 -2.40 -1.92 -21.19
CA PHE A 90 -0.97 -1.93 -21.54
C PHE A 90 -0.78 -1.33 -22.93
N GLU A 91 0.27 -0.55 -23.13
CA GLU A 91 0.73 -0.26 -24.47
C GLU A 91 1.20 -1.54 -25.17
N LYS A 92 1.04 -1.61 -26.50
CA LYS A 92 1.48 -2.78 -27.27
C LYS A 92 2.96 -3.08 -27.07
N SER A 93 3.80 -2.04 -27.12
CA SER A 93 5.23 -2.13 -26.84
C SER A 93 5.55 -2.57 -25.42
N ALA A 94 4.76 -2.13 -24.42
CA ALA A 94 4.88 -2.56 -23.04
C ALA A 94 4.61 -4.07 -22.89
N LEU A 95 3.56 -4.57 -23.54
CA LEU A 95 3.26 -6.01 -23.57
C LEU A 95 4.42 -6.82 -24.16
N GLU A 96 4.97 -6.38 -25.29
CA GLU A 96 6.09 -7.04 -25.95
C GLU A 96 7.32 -7.14 -25.01
N ILE A 97 7.60 -6.10 -24.25
CA ILE A 97 8.68 -6.07 -23.25
C ILE A 97 8.39 -7.03 -22.09
N LEU A 98 7.19 -6.94 -21.49
CA LEU A 98 6.84 -7.74 -20.32
C LEU A 98 6.76 -9.24 -20.65
N MET A 99 6.32 -9.61 -21.83
CA MET A 99 6.21 -11.00 -22.33
C MET A 99 7.57 -11.67 -22.59
N GLN A 100 8.69 -10.94 -22.58
CA GLN A 100 10.02 -11.55 -22.69
C GLN A 100 10.33 -12.51 -21.53
N LYS A 101 9.67 -12.34 -20.40
CA LYS A 101 9.80 -13.24 -19.24
C LYS A 101 8.68 -14.29 -19.28
N LYS A 102 8.97 -15.50 -19.81
CA LYS A 102 8.00 -16.56 -20.07
C LYS A 102 7.10 -16.96 -18.90
N ASN A 103 7.59 -16.85 -17.67
CA ASN A 103 6.86 -17.25 -16.47
C ASN A 103 6.10 -16.10 -15.82
N ARG A 104 6.27 -14.85 -16.30
CA ARG A 104 5.53 -13.69 -15.79
C ARG A 104 4.08 -13.77 -16.24
N ILE A 105 3.18 -13.54 -15.32
CA ILE A 105 1.75 -13.48 -15.57
C ILE A 105 1.36 -12.02 -15.79
N ILE A 106 0.69 -11.72 -16.89
CA ILE A 106 0.21 -10.38 -17.23
C ILE A 106 -1.31 -10.43 -17.22
N LEU A 107 -1.93 -9.58 -16.41
CA LEU A 107 -3.38 -9.52 -16.25
C LEU A 107 -3.91 -8.14 -16.63
N GLU A 108 -4.80 -8.11 -17.60
CA GLU A 108 -5.54 -6.91 -17.94
C GLU A 108 -6.81 -6.81 -17.10
N LEU A 109 -6.87 -5.78 -16.24
CA LEU A 109 -7.96 -5.55 -15.32
C LEU A 109 -9.16 -4.92 -16.04
N LYS A 110 -10.25 -5.66 -16.18
CA LYS A 110 -11.48 -5.16 -16.82
C LYS A 110 -12.39 -4.39 -15.88
N LEU A 111 -12.42 -4.80 -14.61
CA LEU A 111 -13.17 -4.12 -13.55
C LEU A 111 -12.62 -4.53 -12.18
N PHE A 112 -12.80 -3.66 -11.19
CA PHE A 112 -12.55 -4.01 -9.80
C PHE A 112 -13.74 -4.81 -9.25
N PRO A 113 -13.50 -6.01 -8.67
CA PRO A 113 -14.57 -6.79 -8.09
C PRO A 113 -15.18 -6.07 -6.88
N LYS A 114 -16.52 -5.99 -6.84
CA LYS A 114 -17.22 -5.48 -5.67
C LYS A 114 -17.54 -6.64 -4.74
N LYS A 115 -16.85 -6.70 -3.61
CA LYS A 115 -17.11 -7.69 -2.56
C LYS A 115 -18.19 -7.15 -1.63
N ASN A 116 -19.31 -7.86 -1.50
CA ASN A 116 -20.35 -7.50 -0.53
C ASN A 116 -20.11 -8.18 0.83
N ASN A 117 -19.56 -9.39 0.81
CA ASN A 117 -19.29 -10.18 2.01
C ASN A 117 -17.90 -10.80 1.95
N ILE A 118 -17.28 -10.89 3.12
CA ILE A 118 -16.06 -11.68 3.33
C ILE A 118 -16.46 -12.98 4.03
N MET A 119 -15.95 -14.09 3.53
CA MET A 119 -16.19 -15.42 4.08
C MET A 119 -14.87 -16.09 4.46
N ARG A 120 -14.83 -16.66 5.66
CA ARG A 120 -13.67 -17.38 6.16
C ARG A 120 -14.08 -18.71 6.77
N SER A 121 -13.35 -19.77 6.46
CA SER A 121 -13.49 -21.05 7.17
C SER A 121 -13.01 -20.89 8.60
N CYS A 122 -13.79 -21.36 9.57
CA CYS A 122 -13.45 -21.31 10.99
C CYS A 122 -14.02 -22.53 11.68
N LEU A 123 -13.17 -23.26 12.42
CA LEU A 123 -13.55 -24.53 13.06
C LEU A 123 -14.21 -25.48 12.03
N ASN A 124 -15.42 -25.97 12.32
CA ASN A 124 -16.23 -26.80 11.43
C ASN A 124 -17.32 -26.02 10.66
N GLY A 125 -17.22 -24.69 10.61
CA GLY A 125 -18.18 -23.80 9.98
C GLY A 125 -17.54 -22.70 9.14
N LYS A 126 -18.34 -21.66 8.87
CA LYS A 126 -17.91 -20.47 8.12
C LYS A 126 -18.32 -19.22 8.89
N LEU A 127 -17.41 -18.25 8.94
CA LEU A 127 -17.70 -16.90 9.37
C LEU A 127 -18.00 -16.06 8.13
N ILE A 128 -19.07 -15.28 8.18
CA ILE A 128 -19.49 -14.37 7.11
C ILE A 128 -19.71 -12.99 7.73
N GLN A 129 -19.14 -11.97 7.14
CA GLN A 129 -19.37 -10.58 7.52
C GLN A 129 -19.47 -9.70 6.27
N SER A 130 -20.11 -8.55 6.39
CA SER A 130 -20.11 -7.54 5.33
C SER A 130 -18.69 -7.05 5.07
N SER A 131 -18.35 -6.81 3.81
CA SER A 131 -17.09 -6.19 3.44
C SER A 131 -17.06 -4.75 3.95
N ASP A 132 -15.91 -4.31 4.41
CA ASP A 132 -15.66 -2.90 4.71
C ASP A 132 -15.45 -2.15 3.39
N ASN A 133 -16.52 -1.47 2.95
CA ASN A 133 -16.53 -0.65 1.74
C ASN A 133 -16.47 0.86 2.05
N ILE A 134 -16.21 1.22 3.32
CA ILE A 134 -16.06 2.61 3.74
C ILE A 134 -14.60 2.99 3.65
N THR A 135 -14.32 4.10 2.98
CA THR A 135 -13.00 4.72 2.89
C THR A 135 -13.08 6.08 3.55
N ASP A 136 -12.06 6.43 4.33
CA ASP A 136 -11.98 7.75 4.95
C ASP A 136 -11.92 8.84 3.88
N ASP A 137 -12.62 9.93 4.12
CA ASP A 137 -12.62 11.13 3.30
C ASP A 137 -12.45 12.40 4.15
N ARG A 138 -12.28 13.56 3.50
CA ARG A 138 -12.04 14.83 4.20
C ARG A 138 -13.23 15.26 5.08
N GLU A 139 -14.45 14.84 4.76
CA GLU A 139 -15.68 15.30 5.42
C GLU A 139 -15.83 14.64 6.81
N ILE A 140 -15.30 13.43 7.00
CA ILE A 140 -15.42 12.70 8.26
C ILE A 140 -14.25 12.93 9.22
N LEU A 141 -13.19 13.62 8.77
CA LEU A 141 -12.02 13.87 9.62
C LEU A 141 -12.36 14.80 10.78
N SER A 142 -11.79 14.50 11.94
CA SER A 142 -11.81 15.37 13.12
C SER A 142 -10.39 15.62 13.61
N TYR A 143 -10.16 16.82 14.13
CA TYR A 143 -8.83 17.27 14.56
C TYR A 143 -8.82 17.51 16.07
N PRO A 144 -8.61 16.45 16.91
CA PRO A 144 -8.68 16.59 18.37
C PRO A 144 -7.45 17.29 18.97
N THR A 145 -6.39 17.48 18.20
CA THR A 145 -5.15 18.14 18.63
C THR A 145 -5.21 19.66 18.47
N LYS A 146 -4.30 20.39 19.15
CA LYS A 146 -4.22 21.85 19.03
C LYS A 146 -3.71 22.33 17.67
N LEU A 147 -2.89 21.51 17.03
CA LEU A 147 -2.39 21.76 15.68
C LEU A 147 -3.21 20.96 14.69
N ASN A 148 -3.64 21.61 13.63
CA ASN A 148 -4.33 20.97 12.53
C ASN A 148 -3.32 20.64 11.43
N PRO A 149 -3.49 19.51 10.72
CA PRO A 149 -2.70 19.20 9.54
C PRO A 149 -3.02 20.21 8.42
N ASP A 150 -2.04 20.48 7.58
CA ASP A 150 -2.24 21.18 6.31
C ASP A 150 -2.85 20.25 5.23
N ASP A 151 -3.13 20.82 4.05
CA ASP A 151 -3.78 20.06 2.98
C ASP A 151 -2.93 18.89 2.45
N GLU A 152 -1.61 19.04 2.39
CA GLU A 152 -0.69 17.99 1.94
C GLU A 152 -0.65 16.86 2.97
N GLN A 153 -0.60 17.19 4.25
CA GLN A 153 -0.66 16.22 5.33
C GLN A 153 -2.01 15.47 5.37
N ILE A 154 -3.14 16.17 5.11
CA ILE A 154 -4.45 15.53 5.01
C ILE A 154 -4.46 14.52 3.87
N ASP A 155 -3.93 14.88 2.70
CA ASP A 155 -3.83 13.97 1.57
C ASP A 155 -2.97 12.73 1.90
N ASP A 156 -1.85 12.92 2.61
CA ASP A 156 -0.99 11.83 3.05
C ASP A 156 -1.67 10.94 4.10
N LEU A 157 -2.45 11.53 5.02
CA LEU A 157 -3.24 10.78 6.02
C LEU A 157 -4.29 9.90 5.36
N LEU A 158 -5.04 10.44 4.38
CA LEU A 158 -6.04 9.69 3.63
C LEU A 158 -5.39 8.58 2.79
N PHE A 159 -4.25 8.86 2.17
CA PHE A 159 -3.47 7.88 1.45
C PHE A 159 -2.97 6.75 2.38
N ALA A 160 -2.45 7.10 3.55
CA ALA A 160 -2.01 6.15 4.58
C ALA A 160 -3.16 5.29 5.11
N SER A 161 -4.35 5.88 5.34
CA SER A 161 -5.55 5.17 5.81
C SER A 161 -5.98 4.08 4.83
N LYS A 162 -6.03 4.37 3.52
CA LYS A 162 -6.33 3.39 2.46
C LYS A 162 -5.37 2.20 2.49
N ILE A 163 -4.08 2.44 2.71
CA ILE A 163 -3.06 1.37 2.81
C ILE A 163 -3.25 0.59 4.10
N CYS A 164 -3.43 1.29 5.22
CA CYS A 164 -3.59 0.70 6.55
C CYS A 164 -4.78 -0.27 6.59
N LYS A 165 -5.94 0.12 6.03
CA LYS A 165 -7.14 -0.70 5.87
C LYS A 165 -6.84 -2.05 5.19
N ASN A 166 -5.93 -2.05 4.21
CA ASN A 166 -5.57 -3.22 3.42
C ASN A 166 -4.31 -3.94 3.91
N THR A 167 -3.84 -3.63 5.14
CA THR A 167 -2.64 -4.23 5.73
C THR A 167 -3.02 -5.07 6.94
N LYS A 168 -2.30 -6.18 7.15
CA LYS A 168 -2.61 -7.11 8.24
C LYS A 168 -2.32 -6.50 9.62
N SER A 169 -3.33 -6.55 10.51
CA SER A 169 -3.30 -6.10 11.91
C SER A 169 -2.25 -6.87 12.77
N ASN A 170 -1.65 -6.29 13.81
CA ASN A 170 -1.55 -4.85 14.05
C ASN A 170 -0.64 -4.21 13.02
N THR A 171 -1.01 -3.06 12.51
CA THR A 171 -0.20 -2.37 11.52
C THR A 171 -0.05 -0.88 11.83
N ILE A 172 1.11 -0.37 11.46
CA ILE A 172 1.44 1.06 11.35
C ILE A 172 1.94 1.31 9.93
N VAL A 173 1.43 2.35 9.30
CA VAL A 173 1.81 2.77 7.94
C VAL A 173 2.38 4.18 8.02
N LEU A 174 3.58 4.40 7.47
CA LEU A 174 4.25 5.70 7.38
C LEU A 174 4.25 6.16 5.92
N VAL A 175 3.77 7.39 5.69
CA VAL A 175 3.58 7.97 4.36
C VAL A 175 4.14 9.39 4.32
N LYS A 176 4.70 9.78 3.18
CA LYS A 176 5.05 11.16 2.87
C LYS A 176 4.93 11.38 1.36
N ASN A 177 4.35 12.50 0.95
CA ASN A 177 4.15 12.84 -0.46
C ASN A 177 3.42 11.74 -1.25
N LYS A 178 2.37 11.13 -0.66
CA LYS A 178 1.60 10.02 -1.25
C LYS A 178 2.49 8.84 -1.68
N GLN A 179 3.50 8.54 -0.86
CA GLN A 179 4.39 7.39 -1.00
C GLN A 179 4.48 6.66 0.33
N LEU A 180 4.29 5.36 0.31
CA LEU A 180 4.59 4.49 1.44
C LEU A 180 6.10 4.54 1.69
N LEU A 181 6.50 5.01 2.86
CA LEU A 181 7.90 4.98 3.30
C LEU A 181 8.23 3.62 3.92
N ALA A 182 7.35 3.14 4.80
CA ALA A 182 7.43 1.80 5.37
C ALA A 182 6.11 1.44 6.07
N SER A 183 5.95 0.15 6.36
CA SER A 183 4.90 -0.36 7.24
C SER A 183 5.44 -1.40 8.21
N GLY A 184 4.93 -1.38 9.44
CA GLY A 184 5.01 -2.50 10.37
C GLY A 184 3.74 -3.31 10.22
N THR A 185 3.84 -4.62 10.01
CA THR A 185 2.72 -5.43 9.54
C THR A 185 2.57 -6.70 10.37
N GLY A 186 1.33 -6.99 10.82
CA GLY A 186 1.00 -8.27 11.46
C GLY A 186 1.68 -8.51 12.80
N GLN A 187 2.00 -7.44 13.53
CA GLN A 187 2.69 -7.52 14.80
C GLN A 187 1.71 -7.81 15.95
N THR A 188 2.20 -8.42 17.04
CA THR A 188 1.40 -8.70 18.22
C THR A 188 1.14 -7.46 19.08
N SER A 189 1.97 -6.42 18.94
CA SER A 189 1.77 -5.12 19.58
C SER A 189 1.90 -3.97 18.55
N ARG A 190 1.25 -2.82 18.84
CA ARG A 190 1.38 -1.62 18.01
C ARG A 190 2.73 -0.96 18.14
N VAL A 191 3.35 -1.05 19.32
CA VAL A 191 4.71 -0.56 19.54
C VAL A 191 5.70 -1.29 18.63
N ASP A 192 5.59 -2.61 18.53
CA ASP A 192 6.43 -3.40 17.64
C ASP A 192 6.16 -3.06 16.16
N ALA A 193 4.90 -2.84 15.79
CA ALA A 193 4.57 -2.42 14.44
C ALA A 193 5.16 -1.04 14.11
N LEU A 194 5.13 -0.08 15.04
CA LEU A 194 5.75 1.23 14.87
C LEU A 194 7.26 1.12 14.74
N ASN A 195 7.92 0.41 15.66
CA ASN A 195 9.37 0.23 15.63
C ASN A 195 9.81 -0.44 14.31
N GLN A 196 9.10 -1.48 13.89
CA GLN A 196 9.37 -2.15 12.61
C GLN A 196 9.24 -1.18 11.42
N ALA A 197 8.22 -0.30 11.41
CA ALA A 197 8.05 0.69 10.35
C ALA A 197 9.18 1.71 10.34
N ILE A 198 9.59 2.22 11.52
CA ILE A 198 10.69 3.19 11.66
C ILE A 198 12.01 2.56 11.19
N GLU A 199 12.38 1.43 11.75
CA GLU A 199 13.63 0.73 11.39
C GLU A 199 13.73 0.43 9.90
N LYS A 200 12.59 0.06 9.30
CA LYS A 200 12.50 -0.22 7.87
C LYS A 200 12.67 1.04 7.02
N ALA A 201 12.01 2.14 7.38
CA ALA A 201 12.15 3.42 6.69
C ALA A 201 13.59 3.93 6.75
N GLU A 202 14.21 3.90 7.93
CA GLU A 202 15.61 4.31 8.13
C GLU A 202 16.59 3.43 7.32
N LYS A 203 16.34 2.12 7.28
CA LYS A 203 17.16 1.17 6.49
C LYS A 203 17.19 1.52 5.01
N PHE A 204 16.10 2.03 4.47
CA PHE A 204 16.02 2.46 3.07
C PHE A 204 16.32 3.96 2.87
N GLY A 205 16.76 4.66 3.93
CA GLY A 205 17.26 6.03 3.86
C GLY A 205 16.17 7.10 3.84
N PHE A 206 14.94 6.79 4.24
CA PHE A 206 13.86 7.77 4.30
C PHE A 206 14.00 8.69 5.53
N ASP A 207 13.85 10.00 5.28
CA ASP A 207 13.62 10.99 6.33
C ASP A 207 12.15 10.97 6.74
N LEU A 208 11.91 10.62 7.99
CA LEU A 208 10.57 10.56 8.58
C LEU A 208 10.06 11.90 9.10
N SER A 209 10.86 12.99 9.03
CA SER A 209 10.42 14.31 9.43
C SER A 209 9.22 14.76 8.61
N GLY A 210 8.09 15.07 9.27
CA GLY A 210 6.85 15.46 8.62
C GLY A 210 6.10 14.31 7.93
N ALA A 211 6.47 13.04 8.16
CA ALA A 211 5.71 11.91 7.67
C ALA A 211 4.36 11.78 8.38
N SER A 212 3.34 11.39 7.64
CA SER A 212 2.03 11.03 8.15
C SER A 212 1.97 9.56 8.54
N MET A 213 1.20 9.23 9.58
CA MET A 213 1.06 7.88 10.10
C MET A 213 -0.41 7.46 10.18
N ALA A 214 -0.70 6.23 9.74
CA ALA A 214 -1.97 5.58 10.00
C ALA A 214 -1.79 4.31 10.83
N SER A 215 -2.81 4.01 11.68
CA SER A 215 -2.89 2.81 12.52
C SER A 215 -4.23 2.13 12.31
N ASP A 216 -4.26 0.81 12.30
CA ASP A 216 -5.48 0.00 12.13
C ASP A 216 -6.45 0.07 13.32
N ALA A 217 -6.03 0.63 14.47
CA ALA A 217 -6.89 0.93 15.60
C ALA A 217 -6.25 1.97 16.54
N PHE A 218 -7.01 2.39 17.57
CA PHE A 218 -6.56 3.36 18.57
C PHE A 218 -5.35 2.88 19.39
N PHE A 219 -4.63 3.84 19.97
CA PHE A 219 -3.50 3.57 20.86
C PHE A 219 -4.00 3.37 22.30
N PRO A 220 -3.90 2.13 22.85
CA PRO A 220 -4.40 1.86 24.18
C PRO A 220 -3.58 2.48 25.32
N PHE A 221 -2.31 2.85 25.04
CA PHE A 221 -1.36 3.40 26.00
C PHE A 221 -0.62 4.59 25.43
N PRO A 222 -0.11 5.51 26.28
CA PRO A 222 0.61 6.70 25.84
C PRO A 222 2.04 6.44 25.34
N ASP A 223 2.56 5.23 25.45
CA ASP A 223 3.88 4.81 25.02
C ASP A 223 4.16 5.11 23.53
N LEU A 224 3.19 4.86 22.66
CA LEU A 224 3.28 5.21 21.24
C LEU A 224 3.34 6.74 21.03
N SER A 225 2.57 7.50 21.80
CA SER A 225 2.61 8.96 21.75
C SER A 225 3.94 9.52 22.24
N LEU A 226 4.57 8.88 23.25
CA LEU A 226 5.86 9.30 23.81
C LEU A 226 7.02 9.03 22.85
N ILE A 227 6.99 7.94 22.09
CA ILE A 227 7.99 7.67 21.03
C ILE A 227 7.94 8.78 19.96
N HIS A 228 6.76 9.33 19.66
CA HIS A 228 6.61 10.44 18.73
C HIS A 228 7.02 11.80 19.33
N ILE A 229 6.82 12.02 20.62
CA ILE A 229 7.15 13.31 21.29
C ILE A 229 8.66 13.49 21.45
N SER A 230 9.45 12.43 21.53
CA SER A 230 10.90 12.52 21.62
C SER A 230 11.59 13.01 20.34
N GLU A 231 10.86 13.09 19.23
CA GLU A 231 11.33 13.72 18.00
C GLU A 231 10.53 15.00 17.72
N PRO A 232 11.18 16.17 17.65
CA PRO A 232 10.50 17.47 17.67
C PRO A 232 9.65 17.82 16.43
N THR A 233 9.48 16.91 15.49
CA THR A 233 8.80 17.14 14.20
C THR A 233 7.64 16.19 13.91
N ARG A 234 7.25 15.30 14.82
CA ARG A 234 6.15 14.36 14.58
C ARG A 234 4.89 14.80 15.30
N GLN A 235 3.83 15.09 14.55
CA GLN A 235 2.50 15.31 15.09
C GLN A 235 1.80 13.96 15.28
N PRO A 236 1.26 13.64 16.46
CA PRO A 236 0.37 12.51 16.59
C PRO A 236 -0.95 12.82 15.87
N CYS A 237 -1.36 11.93 15.00
CA CYS A 237 -2.71 11.91 14.45
C CYS A 237 -3.69 11.42 15.49
#